data_5ca78027ef11c3cab8628607a5c2129b
#
_entry.id   5ca78027ef11c3cab8628607a5c2129b
#
_cell.length_a   1.000
_cell.length_b   1.000
_cell.length_c   1.000
_cell.angle_alpha   90.00
_cell.angle_beta   90.00
_cell.angle_gamma   90.00
#
_symmetry.space_group_name_H-M   'P 1'
#
loop_
_entity.id
_entity.type
_entity.pdbx_description
1 polymer ?
#
loop_
_entity_poly.entity_id
_entity_poly.type
_entity_poly.pdbx_seq_one_letter_code
_entity_poly.pdbx_strand_id
1 'polypeptide(L)'
;MPRLRLLALATALTLAVGCMPPTKPPQTQLEVREYQTRTFDTDDTAMVMKAMFNVLQDDGFVVKNAVVDLGLITAQRESDLAPGRSGSDGAGGVFGGFGGIIIGGRGPGGVMVGGSPQESSFPKTEVRDFTGNISAFGKQTKVRVSFQRKVLDNRGQVVEVEPISDLEIYQSFFSRMDKSLFLQKENVG
;
A
#
# COMPACT_ATOMS: atom_id res chain seq x y z
N MET A 1 40.15 -31.61 38.03
CA MET A 1 38.83 -30.91 37.97
C MET A 1 38.66 -30.03 36.72
N PRO A 2 39.44 -30.12 35.64
CA PRO A 2 39.21 -29.35 34.41
C PRO A 2 38.05 -29.89 33.54
N ARG A 3 37.73 -31.20 33.65
CA ARG A 3 36.71 -31.85 32.80
C ARG A 3 35.29 -31.41 33.14
N LEU A 4 35.00 -31.00 34.36
CA LEU A 4 33.71 -30.53 34.81
C LEU A 4 33.37 -29.10 34.26
N ARG A 5 34.40 -28.29 34.06
CA ARG A 5 34.26 -26.93 33.50
C ARG A 5 34.02 -26.94 31.99
N LEU A 6 34.54 -27.92 31.27
CA LEU A 6 34.32 -28.11 29.84
C LEU A 6 32.90 -28.58 29.53
N LEU A 7 32.30 -29.43 30.39
CA LEU A 7 30.93 -29.86 30.25
C LEU A 7 29.92 -28.71 30.51
N ALA A 8 30.21 -27.83 31.47
CA ALA A 8 29.38 -26.67 31.75
C ALA A 8 29.40 -25.61 30.62
N LEU A 9 30.52 -25.48 29.89
CA LEU A 9 30.61 -24.57 28.75
C LEU A 9 29.86 -25.08 27.51
N ALA A 10 29.79 -26.41 27.31
CA ALA A 10 29.11 -27.04 26.19
C ALA A 10 27.57 -26.94 26.31
N THR A 11 27.02 -26.92 27.52
CA THR A 11 25.57 -26.81 27.76
C THR A 11 25.04 -25.38 27.63
N ALA A 12 25.90 -24.34 27.78
CA ALA A 12 25.48 -22.94 27.61
C ALA A 12 25.33 -22.48 26.15
N LEU A 13 25.91 -23.24 25.20
CA LEU A 13 25.89 -22.84 23.78
C LEU A 13 24.65 -23.33 23.02
N THR A 14 23.82 -24.22 23.59
CA THR A 14 22.67 -24.81 22.92
C THR A 14 21.35 -24.07 23.11
N LEU A 15 21.29 -23.00 23.90
CA LEU A 15 20.07 -22.26 24.24
C LEU A 15 19.81 -21.00 23.38
N ALA A 16 20.63 -20.74 22.37
CA ALA A 16 20.48 -19.58 21.49
C ALA A 16 19.79 -19.94 20.14
N VAL A 17 18.87 -20.92 20.12
CA VAL A 17 17.95 -21.06 19.00
C VAL A 17 16.87 -19.99 19.16
N GLY A 18 17.19 -18.80 18.65
CA GLY A 18 16.29 -17.65 18.64
C GLY A 18 14.97 -18.03 17.96
N CYS A 19 13.85 -17.76 18.61
CA CYS A 19 12.54 -17.75 17.99
C CYS A 19 12.55 -16.76 16.83
N MET A 20 12.80 -17.23 15.61
CA MET A 20 12.44 -16.46 14.42
C MET A 20 10.91 -16.33 14.40
N PRO A 21 10.38 -15.11 14.34
CA PRO A 21 8.94 -14.95 14.20
C PRO A 21 8.51 -15.68 12.91
N PRO A 22 7.36 -16.40 12.92
CA PRO A 22 6.88 -17.09 11.75
C PRO A 22 6.66 -16.08 10.62
N THR A 23 7.47 -16.15 9.60
CA THR A 23 7.24 -15.38 8.36
C THR A 23 5.99 -15.96 7.71
N LYS A 24 4.95 -15.12 7.55
CA LYS A 24 3.71 -15.50 6.86
C LYS A 24 4.10 -16.01 5.45
N PRO A 25 3.68 -17.22 5.07
CA PRO A 25 4.00 -17.74 3.74
C PRO A 25 3.47 -16.79 2.66
N PRO A 26 4.14 -16.67 1.51
CA PRO A 26 3.67 -15.84 0.42
C PRO A 26 2.29 -16.33 -0.04
N GLN A 27 1.35 -15.40 -0.19
CA GLN A 27 -0.01 -15.70 -0.64
C GLN A 27 0.01 -16.26 -2.07
N THR A 28 -0.76 -17.31 -2.32
CA THR A 28 -0.91 -17.85 -3.66
C THR A 28 -1.80 -16.96 -4.53
N GLN A 29 -1.63 -17.00 -5.85
CA GLN A 29 -2.48 -16.26 -6.79
C GLN A 29 -3.97 -16.63 -6.69
N LEU A 30 -4.30 -17.84 -6.24
CA LEU A 30 -5.67 -18.28 -6.03
C LEU A 30 -6.27 -17.63 -4.80
N GLU A 31 -5.56 -17.62 -3.68
CA GLU A 31 -6.00 -16.92 -2.45
C GLU A 31 -6.24 -15.44 -2.70
N VAL A 32 -5.32 -14.79 -3.45
CA VAL A 32 -5.50 -13.38 -3.82
C VAL A 32 -6.79 -13.17 -4.63
N ARG A 33 -7.06 -14.04 -5.62
CA ARG A 33 -8.27 -13.95 -6.45
C ARG A 33 -9.56 -14.21 -5.66
N GLU A 34 -9.52 -15.04 -4.65
CA GLU A 34 -10.66 -15.38 -3.82
C GLU A 34 -11.21 -14.13 -3.12
N TYR A 35 -10.38 -13.40 -2.38
CA TYR A 35 -10.82 -12.20 -1.68
C TYR A 35 -10.99 -10.96 -2.59
N GLN A 36 -10.41 -10.98 -3.79
CA GLN A 36 -10.65 -9.97 -4.81
C GLN A 36 -12.00 -10.09 -5.50
N THR A 37 -12.71 -11.20 -5.30
CA THR A 37 -13.93 -11.51 -6.04
C THR A 37 -15.10 -11.72 -5.09
N ARG A 38 -16.26 -11.09 -5.39
CA ARG A 38 -17.51 -11.29 -4.65
C ARG A 38 -18.69 -11.40 -5.61
N THR A 39 -19.67 -12.21 -5.24
CA THR A 39 -20.93 -12.37 -5.98
C THR A 39 -22.06 -11.72 -5.19
N PHE A 40 -22.89 -10.95 -5.86
CA PHE A 40 -24.05 -10.27 -5.30
C PHE A 40 -25.35 -10.86 -5.87
N ASP A 41 -26.38 -11.02 -5.02
CA ASP A 41 -27.69 -11.56 -5.42
C ASP A 41 -28.55 -10.49 -6.11
N THR A 42 -28.13 -10.12 -7.31
CA THR A 42 -28.84 -9.23 -8.22
C THR A 42 -28.32 -9.45 -9.64
N ASP A 43 -29.20 -9.39 -10.61
CA ASP A 43 -28.86 -9.41 -12.05
C ASP A 43 -28.68 -8.00 -12.62
N ASP A 44 -29.00 -6.96 -11.82
CA ASP A 44 -28.79 -5.56 -12.20
C ASP A 44 -27.33 -5.13 -12.04
N THR A 45 -26.56 -5.34 -13.11
CA THR A 45 -25.15 -4.93 -13.17
C THR A 45 -24.97 -3.41 -13.10
N ALA A 46 -25.97 -2.63 -13.56
CA ALA A 46 -25.93 -1.17 -13.51
C ALA A 46 -26.06 -0.67 -12.06
N MET A 47 -26.97 -1.28 -11.28
CA MET A 47 -27.09 -0.99 -9.85
C MET A 47 -25.79 -1.30 -9.11
N VAL A 48 -25.16 -2.45 -9.40
CA VAL A 48 -23.89 -2.83 -8.78
C VAL A 48 -22.78 -1.85 -9.16
N MET A 49 -22.73 -1.39 -10.42
CA MET A 49 -21.78 -0.38 -10.86
C MET A 49 -21.98 0.95 -10.15
N LYS A 50 -23.23 1.39 -9.99
CA LYS A 50 -23.57 2.62 -9.26
C LYS A 50 -23.16 2.52 -7.78
N ALA A 51 -23.39 1.37 -7.14
CA ALA A 51 -22.95 1.12 -5.78
C ALA A 51 -21.42 1.22 -5.65
N MET A 52 -20.69 0.60 -6.59
CA MET A 52 -19.23 0.67 -6.64
C MET A 52 -18.75 2.11 -6.82
N PHE A 53 -19.39 2.87 -7.70
CA PHE A 53 -19.06 4.27 -7.94
C PHE A 53 -19.22 5.12 -6.66
N ASN A 54 -20.32 4.94 -5.94
CA ASN A 54 -20.57 5.65 -4.68
C ASN A 54 -19.50 5.32 -3.64
N VAL A 55 -19.18 4.03 -3.46
CA VAL A 55 -18.13 3.60 -2.49
C VAL A 55 -16.78 4.19 -2.84
N LEU A 56 -16.41 4.22 -4.13
CA LEU A 56 -15.15 4.82 -4.57
C LEU A 56 -15.09 6.32 -4.27
N GLN A 57 -16.18 7.05 -4.51
CA GLN A 57 -16.25 8.47 -4.20
C GLN A 57 -16.18 8.73 -2.69
N ASP A 58 -16.88 7.93 -1.88
CA ASP A 58 -16.84 8.02 -0.41
C ASP A 58 -15.42 7.77 0.13
N ASP A 59 -14.64 6.93 -0.56
CA ASP A 59 -13.24 6.65 -0.23
C ASP A 59 -12.25 7.69 -0.78
N GLY A 60 -12.76 8.73 -1.43
CA GLY A 60 -11.95 9.80 -2.01
C GLY A 60 -11.25 9.42 -3.32
N PHE A 61 -11.70 8.37 -4.00
CA PHE A 61 -11.22 8.06 -5.34
C PHE A 61 -11.90 8.94 -6.39
N VAL A 62 -11.11 9.37 -7.37
CA VAL A 62 -11.60 10.03 -8.59
C VAL A 62 -11.72 8.96 -9.67
N VAL A 63 -12.94 8.71 -10.15
CA VAL A 63 -13.18 7.79 -11.25
C VAL A 63 -12.59 8.38 -12.53
N LYS A 64 -11.68 7.66 -13.14
CA LYS A 64 -10.99 8.07 -14.39
C LYS A 64 -11.73 7.55 -15.63
N ASN A 65 -12.24 6.32 -15.54
CA ASN A 65 -12.97 5.71 -16.64
C ASN A 65 -14.04 4.73 -16.11
N ALA A 66 -15.19 4.70 -16.77
CA ALA A 66 -16.25 3.74 -16.52
C ALA A 66 -16.89 3.34 -17.85
N VAL A 67 -16.76 2.07 -18.22
CA VAL A 67 -17.35 1.49 -19.44
C VAL A 67 -18.43 0.51 -19.02
N VAL A 68 -19.67 0.97 -19.05
CA VAL A 68 -20.84 0.22 -18.54
C VAL A 68 -21.02 -1.09 -19.28
N ASP A 69 -20.90 -1.09 -20.60
CA ASP A 69 -21.10 -2.27 -21.45
C ASP A 69 -20.08 -3.39 -21.17
N LEU A 70 -18.87 -3.02 -20.75
CA LEU A 70 -17.83 -3.96 -20.38
C LEU A 70 -17.79 -4.25 -18.87
N GLY A 71 -18.61 -3.55 -18.08
CA GLY A 71 -18.58 -3.62 -16.63
C GLY A 71 -17.24 -3.18 -16.03
N LEU A 72 -16.48 -2.33 -16.73
CA LEU A 72 -15.14 -1.91 -16.31
C LEU A 72 -15.18 -0.52 -15.68
N ILE A 73 -14.54 -0.39 -14.51
CA ILE A 73 -14.34 0.89 -13.85
C ILE A 73 -12.89 1.02 -13.38
N THR A 74 -12.31 2.19 -13.61
CA THR A 74 -10.98 2.53 -13.08
C THR A 74 -11.05 3.84 -12.32
N ALA A 75 -10.39 3.89 -11.17
CA ALA A 75 -10.35 5.07 -10.32
C ALA A 75 -8.96 5.23 -9.69
N GLN A 76 -8.67 6.45 -9.24
CA GLN A 76 -7.38 6.79 -8.68
C GLN A 76 -7.57 7.70 -7.46
N ARG A 77 -6.76 7.49 -6.43
CA ARG A 77 -6.65 8.39 -5.28
C ARG A 77 -5.20 8.74 -5.05
N GLU A 78 -4.93 10.02 -4.91
CA GLU A 78 -3.61 10.58 -4.63
C GLU A 78 -3.55 11.08 -3.19
N SER A 79 -2.42 10.88 -2.53
CA SER A 79 -2.13 11.40 -1.21
C SER A 79 -0.66 11.75 -1.10
N ASP A 80 -0.36 12.88 -0.46
CA ASP A 80 1.03 13.25 -0.20
C ASP A 80 1.61 12.35 0.89
N LEU A 81 2.82 11.87 0.66
CA LEU A 81 3.61 11.22 1.69
C LEU A 81 4.17 12.30 2.61
N ALA A 82 3.93 12.16 3.93
CA ALA A 82 4.49 13.08 4.90
C ALA A 82 6.02 13.12 4.75
N PRO A 83 6.62 14.30 4.62
CA PRO A 83 8.08 14.41 4.54
C PRO A 83 8.70 13.86 5.83
N GLY A 84 9.44 12.76 5.74
CA GLY A 84 10.33 12.32 6.80
C GLY A 84 9.92 11.13 7.67
N ARG A 85 9.16 10.14 7.16
CA ARG A 85 9.20 8.78 7.71
C ARG A 85 9.88 7.82 6.75
N SER A 86 11.15 8.09 6.50
CA SER A 86 12.07 7.04 6.09
C SER A 86 12.26 6.16 7.32
N GLY A 87 11.75 4.93 7.28
CA GLY A 87 11.94 3.98 8.37
C GLY A 87 13.41 3.67 8.54
N SER A 88 14.02 4.31 9.49
CA SER A 88 15.19 3.82 10.19
C SER A 88 14.86 3.91 11.67
N ASP A 89 14.37 2.80 12.24
CA ASP A 89 14.47 2.53 13.66
C ASP A 89 15.95 2.43 14.01
N GLY A 90 16.57 3.56 14.21
CA GLY A 90 17.92 3.75 14.68
C GLY A 90 17.91 4.81 15.75
N ALA A 91 18.00 4.35 17.01
CA ALA A 91 18.11 5.18 18.19
C ALA A 91 19.17 6.28 18.03
N GLY A 92 18.82 7.50 18.42
CA GLY A 92 19.78 8.51 18.82
C GLY A 92 20.01 9.64 17.83
N GLY A 93 19.48 10.81 18.15
CA GLY A 93 19.95 12.03 17.52
C GLY A 93 18.90 13.14 17.47
N VAL A 94 18.44 13.58 18.64
CA VAL A 94 17.87 14.90 18.80
C VAL A 94 18.98 15.94 18.58
N PHE A 95 19.02 16.54 17.38
CA PHE A 95 19.52 17.91 17.17
C PHE A 95 19.11 18.31 15.77
N GLY A 96 17.98 19.00 15.60
CA GLY A 96 17.96 20.42 15.72
C GLY A 96 18.30 21.02 14.38
N GLY A 97 17.28 21.34 13.56
CA GLY A 97 17.47 22.25 12.44
C GLY A 97 17.95 23.59 12.97
N PHE A 98 19.00 24.03 12.46
CA PHE A 98 19.32 25.44 12.20
C PHE A 98 20.57 25.44 11.32
N GLY A 99 20.53 26.25 10.26
CA GLY A 99 21.60 26.37 9.27
C GLY A 99 22.99 26.34 9.88
N GLY A 100 23.67 25.24 9.66
CA GLY A 100 25.04 25.08 10.07
C GLY A 100 25.95 25.99 9.27
N ILE A 101 26.33 27.10 9.86
CA ILE A 101 27.51 27.86 9.42
C ILE A 101 28.70 26.96 9.74
N ILE A 102 29.22 26.29 8.73
CA ILE A 102 30.53 25.60 8.84
C ILE A 102 31.57 26.69 8.88
N ILE A 103 32.02 27.04 10.08
CA ILE A 103 33.26 27.79 10.28
C ILE A 103 34.39 26.77 10.07
N GLY A 104 34.73 26.56 8.80
CA GLY A 104 35.84 25.70 8.41
C GLY A 104 37.16 26.41 8.58
N GLY A 105 38.12 25.66 9.09
CA GLY A 105 39.47 26.00 9.30
C GLY A 105 40.19 26.57 8.10
N ARG A 106 41.05 27.47 8.43
CA ARG A 106 41.99 28.24 7.64
C ARG A 106 43.03 27.32 6.95
N GLY A 107 42.84 27.15 5.63
CA GLY A 107 43.87 26.55 4.76
C GLY A 107 43.79 27.21 3.37
N PRO A 108 44.91 27.69 2.80
CA PRO A 108 44.88 28.33 1.49
C PRO A 108 44.86 27.29 0.36
N GLY A 109 43.84 27.33 -0.49
CA GLY A 109 43.86 26.65 -1.77
C GLY A 109 42.88 25.53 -2.03
N GLY A 110 41.64 25.61 -1.57
CA GLY A 110 40.57 24.73 -2.01
C GLY A 110 39.71 25.39 -3.07
N VAL A 111 39.90 25.07 -4.35
CA VAL A 111 38.95 25.40 -5.41
C VAL A 111 37.68 24.60 -5.14
N MET A 112 36.65 25.25 -4.63
CA MET A 112 35.31 24.64 -4.65
C MET A 112 34.87 24.52 -6.10
N VAL A 113 35.03 23.33 -6.67
CA VAL A 113 34.28 22.93 -7.84
C VAL A 113 32.82 22.88 -7.38
N GLY A 114 32.07 23.90 -7.78
CA GLY A 114 30.63 23.97 -7.57
C GLY A 114 29.98 22.77 -8.27
N GLY A 115 29.79 21.67 -7.56
CA GLY A 115 28.86 20.64 -7.95
C GLY A 115 27.49 21.28 -7.93
N SER A 116 26.81 21.30 -9.06
CA SER A 116 25.41 21.70 -9.15
C SER A 116 24.65 20.93 -8.06
N PRO A 117 23.75 21.58 -7.28
CA PRO A 117 22.95 20.85 -6.32
C PRO A 117 22.16 19.80 -7.12
N GLN A 118 22.61 18.55 -7.04
CA GLN A 118 21.87 17.44 -7.63
C GLN A 118 20.65 17.29 -6.72
N GLU A 119 19.51 17.84 -7.16
CA GLU A 119 18.25 17.69 -6.42
C GLU A 119 18.04 16.20 -6.18
N SER A 120 18.17 15.78 -4.94
CA SER A 120 17.94 14.42 -4.54
C SER A 120 16.49 14.04 -4.82
N SER A 121 16.30 12.96 -5.53
CA SER A 121 14.98 12.36 -5.72
C SER A 121 14.54 11.74 -4.38
N PHE A 122 13.32 12.06 -3.95
CA PHE A 122 12.71 11.49 -2.74
C PHE A 122 11.23 11.19 -2.99
N PRO A 123 10.67 10.13 -2.36
CA PRO A 123 9.26 9.79 -2.46
C PRO A 123 8.40 10.96 -1.95
N LYS A 124 7.43 11.40 -2.73
CA LYS A 124 6.57 12.53 -2.40
C LYS A 124 5.08 12.20 -2.39
N THR A 125 4.61 11.45 -3.38
CA THR A 125 3.19 11.21 -3.57
C THR A 125 2.91 9.71 -3.64
N GLU A 126 1.91 9.25 -2.89
CA GLU A 126 1.34 7.91 -3.03
C GLU A 126 0.09 7.99 -3.90
N VAL A 127 0.02 7.13 -4.89
CA VAL A 127 -1.11 6.98 -5.79
C VAL A 127 -1.68 5.58 -5.60
N ARG A 128 -2.97 5.48 -5.30
CA ARG A 128 -3.69 4.21 -5.27
C ARG A 128 -4.59 4.11 -6.49
N ASP A 129 -4.31 3.12 -7.33
CA ASP A 129 -5.15 2.79 -8.46
C ASP A 129 -6.14 1.69 -8.08
N PHE A 130 -7.36 1.84 -8.55
CA PHE A 130 -8.43 0.89 -8.44
C PHE A 130 -8.85 0.42 -9.82
N THR A 131 -9.08 -0.88 -9.97
CA THR A 131 -9.71 -1.48 -11.14
C THR A 131 -10.80 -2.43 -10.68
N GLY A 132 -12.03 -2.20 -11.16
CA GLY A 132 -13.19 -3.05 -10.92
C GLY A 132 -13.72 -3.64 -12.23
N ASN A 133 -14.08 -4.92 -12.19
CA ASN A 133 -14.78 -5.59 -13.27
C ASN A 133 -16.07 -6.21 -12.74
N ILE A 134 -17.18 -5.94 -13.43
CA ILE A 134 -18.53 -6.38 -13.10
C ILE A 134 -19.03 -7.24 -14.25
N SER A 135 -19.47 -8.43 -13.97
CA SER A 135 -19.99 -9.36 -14.99
C SER A 135 -21.26 -10.05 -14.51
N ALA A 136 -22.21 -10.22 -15.42
CA ALA A 136 -23.40 -11.03 -15.16
C ALA A 136 -23.02 -12.50 -14.96
N PHE A 137 -23.60 -13.15 -13.96
CA PHE A 137 -23.41 -14.56 -13.66
C PHE A 137 -24.76 -15.21 -13.34
N GLY A 138 -25.50 -15.56 -14.36
CA GLY A 138 -26.88 -16.05 -14.24
C GLY A 138 -27.81 -14.98 -13.67
N LYS A 139 -28.41 -15.26 -12.49
CA LYS A 139 -29.25 -14.30 -11.75
C LYS A 139 -28.46 -13.47 -10.73
N GLN A 140 -27.16 -13.54 -10.79
CA GLN A 140 -26.25 -12.86 -9.87
C GLN A 140 -25.28 -11.99 -10.65
N THR A 141 -24.64 -11.07 -9.96
CA THR A 141 -23.57 -10.25 -10.51
C THR A 141 -22.27 -10.56 -9.80
N LYS A 142 -21.25 -10.91 -10.58
CA LYS A 142 -19.90 -11.17 -10.08
C LYS A 142 -19.05 -9.91 -10.22
N VAL A 143 -18.44 -9.51 -9.13
CA VAL A 143 -17.56 -8.34 -9.05
C VAL A 143 -16.16 -8.81 -8.71
N ARG A 144 -15.18 -8.34 -9.47
CA ARG A 144 -13.77 -8.51 -9.16
C ARG A 144 -13.11 -7.14 -9.08
N VAL A 145 -12.33 -6.91 -8.01
CA VAL A 145 -11.62 -5.65 -7.79
C VAL A 145 -10.14 -5.90 -7.55
N SER A 146 -9.31 -4.93 -7.91
CA SER A 146 -7.90 -4.92 -7.58
C SER A 146 -7.44 -3.52 -7.22
N PHE A 147 -6.53 -3.44 -6.25
CA PHE A 147 -5.88 -2.22 -5.82
C PHE A 147 -4.38 -2.32 -6.09
N GLN A 148 -3.79 -1.22 -6.53
CA GLN A 148 -2.36 -1.09 -6.76
C GLN A 148 -1.86 0.19 -6.11
N ARG A 149 -0.72 0.14 -5.45
CA ARG A 149 -0.02 1.28 -4.90
C ARG A 149 1.12 1.67 -5.82
N LYS A 150 1.26 2.97 -6.08
CA LYS A 150 2.40 3.57 -6.76
C LYS A 150 2.96 4.67 -5.88
N VAL A 151 4.27 4.79 -5.86
CA VAL A 151 4.96 5.92 -5.22
C VAL A 151 5.65 6.74 -6.28
N LEU A 152 5.41 8.04 -6.25
CA LEU A 152 6.04 9.00 -7.14
C LEU A 152 7.04 9.84 -6.34
N ASP A 153 8.14 10.18 -6.97
CA ASP A 153 9.13 11.09 -6.42
C ASP A 153 8.69 12.58 -6.56
N ASN A 154 9.52 13.47 -6.05
CA ASN A 154 9.35 14.92 -6.16
C ASN A 154 9.37 15.45 -7.60
N ARG A 155 9.74 14.63 -8.59
CA ARG A 155 9.75 14.94 -10.01
C ARG A 155 8.55 14.32 -10.74
N GLY A 156 7.68 13.59 -10.03
CA GLY A 156 6.54 12.88 -10.60
C GLY A 156 6.90 11.57 -11.30
N GLN A 157 8.12 11.04 -11.08
CA GLN A 157 8.53 9.76 -11.63
C GLN A 157 8.09 8.62 -10.70
N VAL A 158 7.62 7.53 -11.29
CA VAL A 158 7.22 6.35 -10.51
C VAL A 158 8.48 5.63 -10.02
N VAL A 159 8.63 5.52 -8.71
CA VAL A 159 9.78 4.87 -8.06
C VAL A 159 9.43 3.49 -7.50
N GLU A 160 8.16 3.24 -7.23
CA GLU A 160 7.68 1.97 -6.70
C GLU A 160 6.29 1.65 -7.24
N VAL A 161 6.03 0.38 -7.55
CA VAL A 161 4.70 -0.13 -7.95
C VAL A 161 4.50 -1.49 -7.31
N GLU A 162 3.44 -1.64 -6.52
CA GLU A 162 3.11 -2.91 -5.88
C GLU A 162 1.59 -3.16 -5.86
N PRO A 163 1.14 -4.41 -6.03
CA PRO A 163 -0.24 -4.77 -5.80
C PRO A 163 -0.56 -4.74 -4.30
N ILE A 164 -1.72 -4.22 -3.95
CA ILE A 164 -2.21 -4.29 -2.57
C ILE A 164 -2.89 -5.65 -2.38
N SER A 165 -2.31 -6.48 -1.52
CA SER A 165 -2.79 -7.83 -1.21
C SER A 165 -3.32 -7.94 0.23
N ASP A 166 -3.69 -6.83 0.84
CA ASP A 166 -4.23 -6.77 2.18
C ASP A 166 -5.70 -7.18 2.19
N LEU A 167 -6.01 -8.30 2.81
CA LEU A 167 -7.36 -8.86 2.92
C LEU A 167 -8.35 -7.87 3.55
N GLU A 168 -7.94 -7.09 4.55
CA GLU A 168 -8.81 -6.15 5.27
C GLU A 168 -9.31 -5.04 4.34
N ILE A 169 -8.49 -4.58 3.41
CA ILE A 169 -8.87 -3.55 2.43
C ILE A 169 -10.01 -4.07 1.54
N TYR A 170 -9.89 -5.30 1.05
CA TYR A 170 -10.92 -5.92 0.21
C TYR A 170 -12.20 -6.20 0.98
N GLN A 171 -12.10 -6.74 2.19
CA GLN A 171 -13.26 -7.00 3.05
C GLN A 171 -14.01 -5.70 3.40
N SER A 172 -13.28 -4.66 3.75
CA SER A 172 -13.84 -3.34 4.04
C SER A 172 -14.55 -2.75 2.81
N PHE A 173 -13.92 -2.83 1.64
CA PHE A 173 -14.51 -2.36 0.38
C PHE A 173 -15.81 -3.10 0.06
N PHE A 174 -15.83 -4.43 0.09
CA PHE A 174 -17.02 -5.21 -0.20
C PHE A 174 -18.13 -5.04 0.85
N SER A 175 -17.78 -4.85 2.11
CA SER A 175 -18.77 -4.53 3.16
C SER A 175 -19.50 -3.20 2.88
N ARG A 176 -18.77 -2.18 2.41
CA ARG A 176 -19.38 -0.92 1.98
C ARG A 176 -20.23 -1.06 0.73
N MET A 177 -19.79 -1.91 -0.21
CA MET A 177 -20.61 -2.24 -1.38
C MET A 177 -21.94 -2.90 -1.00
N ASP A 178 -21.93 -3.88 -0.07
CA ASP A 178 -23.16 -4.50 0.44
C ASP A 178 -24.12 -3.46 1.02
N LYS A 179 -23.58 -2.56 1.86
CA LYS A 179 -24.36 -1.47 2.46
C LYS A 179 -24.93 -0.52 1.38
N SER A 180 -24.12 -0.14 0.40
CA SER A 180 -24.54 0.75 -0.69
C SER A 180 -25.65 0.10 -1.54
N LEU A 181 -25.52 -1.19 -1.86
CA LEU A 181 -26.56 -1.96 -2.59
C LEU A 181 -27.86 -2.09 -1.81
N PHE A 182 -27.77 -2.35 -0.51
CA PHE A 182 -28.94 -2.41 0.37
C PHE A 182 -29.72 -1.09 0.34
N LEU A 183 -29.03 0.03 0.53
CA LEU A 183 -29.64 1.36 0.51
C LEU A 183 -30.27 1.70 -0.86
N GLN A 184 -29.67 1.25 -1.96
CA GLN A 184 -30.23 1.47 -3.30
C GLN A 184 -31.50 0.65 -3.55
N LYS A 185 -31.57 -0.59 -3.05
CA LYS A 185 -32.77 -1.43 -3.13
C LYS A 185 -33.94 -0.82 -2.37
N GLU A 186 -33.69 -0.23 -1.20
CA GLU A 186 -34.74 0.42 -0.41
C GLU A 186 -35.24 1.75 -1.02
N ASN A 187 -34.38 2.48 -1.72
CA ASN A 187 -34.75 3.75 -2.36
C ASN A 187 -35.48 3.59 -3.70
N VAL A 188 -35.58 2.38 -4.24
CA VAL A 188 -36.28 2.07 -5.52
C VAL A 188 -37.68 1.46 -5.29
N GLY A 189 -38.04 1.18 -4.01
CA GLY A 189 -39.33 0.61 -3.60
C GLY A 189 -40.47 1.66 -3.38
#